data_9343607bd305dd5ccda0c04eef4e2775
#
_entry.id   9343607bd305dd5ccda0c04eef4e2775
#
_cell.length_a   1.000
_cell.length_b   1.000
_cell.length_c   1.000
_cell.angle_alpha   90.00
_cell.angle_beta   90.00
_cell.angle_gamma   90.00
#
_symmetry.space_group_name_H-M   'P 1'
#
loop_
_entity.id
_entity.type
_entity.pdbx_description
1 polymer ?
#
loop_
_entity_poly.entity_id
_entity_poly.type
_entity_poly.pdbx_seq_one_letter_code
_entity_poly.pdbx_strand_id
1 'polypeptide(L)'
;MAHDVLHDCPVCHKPLHITKLHCPACGTSIEGDFQAERLLALTPEQRGFVLSFLRNRGNIREMEKELGISYPTVRARLDQILAALGLEANPGKEK
;
A
#
# COMPACT_ATOMS: atom_id res chain seq x y z
N MET A 1 3.20 20.47 8.33
CA MET A 1 3.09 19.60 7.15
C MET A 1 3.16 18.14 7.57
N ALA A 2 2.26 17.34 7.05
CA ALA A 2 2.21 15.93 7.43
C ALA A 2 3.14 15.08 6.57
N HIS A 3 3.72 14.07 7.18
CA HIS A 3 4.57 13.11 6.49
C HIS A 3 3.88 11.77 6.40
N ASP A 4 4.32 10.94 5.46
CA ASP A 4 3.79 9.59 5.35
C ASP A 4 4.15 8.80 6.61
N VAL A 5 3.23 7.91 6.99
CA VAL A 5 3.46 7.05 8.14
C VAL A 5 4.49 5.99 7.78
N LEU A 6 5.48 5.82 8.67
CA LEU A 6 6.43 4.72 8.54
C LEU A 6 5.76 3.46 9.07
N HIS A 7 5.92 2.37 8.35
CA HIS A 7 5.40 1.08 8.81
C HIS A 7 6.42 0.36 9.70
N ASP A 8 7.70 0.42 9.33
CA ASP A 8 8.74 -0.32 10.03
C ASP A 8 9.71 0.62 10.73
N CYS A 9 10.20 0.17 11.87
CA CYS A 9 11.18 0.92 12.63
C CYS A 9 12.49 1.03 11.86
N PRO A 10 13.04 2.25 11.66
CA PRO A 10 14.31 2.38 10.95
C PRO A 10 15.51 1.84 11.71
N VAL A 11 15.35 1.52 13.00
CA VAL A 11 16.44 1.00 13.80
C VAL A 11 16.45 -0.52 13.83
N CYS A 12 15.32 -1.14 14.15
CA CYS A 12 15.25 -2.60 14.30
C CYS A 12 14.42 -3.30 13.24
N HIS A 13 13.76 -2.52 12.35
CA HIS A 13 12.98 -3.05 11.22
C HIS A 13 11.75 -3.85 11.61
N LYS A 14 11.32 -3.75 12.85
CA LYS A 14 10.08 -4.38 13.28
C LYS A 14 8.93 -3.41 13.09
N PRO A 15 7.70 -3.93 13.00
CA PRO A 15 6.54 -3.04 12.78
C PRO A 15 6.39 -2.00 13.87
N LEU A 16 6.02 -0.81 13.46
CA LEU A 16 5.75 0.29 14.38
C LEU A 16 4.27 0.27 14.75
N HIS A 17 3.98 0.68 15.98
CA HIS A 17 2.61 0.88 16.42
C HIS A 17 2.30 2.36 16.48
N ILE A 18 1.02 2.70 16.33
CA ILE A 18 0.57 4.07 16.43
C ILE A 18 0.03 4.28 17.84
N THR A 19 0.58 5.25 18.54
CA THR A 19 0.14 5.49 19.92
C THR A 19 -0.68 6.75 20.08
N LYS A 20 -0.66 7.64 19.08
CA LYS A 20 -1.43 8.88 19.19
C LYS A 20 -1.86 9.34 17.81
N LEU A 21 -3.13 9.70 17.71
CA LEU A 21 -3.69 10.28 16.51
C LEU A 21 -4.29 11.63 16.87
N HIS A 22 -4.14 12.60 15.98
CA HIS A 22 -4.57 13.97 16.23
C HIS A 22 -5.36 14.49 15.06
N CYS A 23 -6.51 15.09 15.36
CA CYS A 23 -7.32 15.74 14.33
C CYS A 23 -6.95 17.22 14.27
N PRO A 24 -6.34 17.69 13.18
CA PRO A 24 -5.96 19.09 13.10
C PRO A 24 -7.16 20.04 12.96
N ALA A 25 -8.31 19.51 12.56
CA ALA A 25 -9.49 20.34 12.36
C ALA A 25 -10.15 20.71 13.69
N CYS A 26 -10.29 19.76 14.61
CA CYS A 26 -10.99 20.02 15.87
C CYS A 26 -10.12 19.84 17.11
N GLY A 27 -8.88 19.38 16.94
CA GLY A 27 -7.96 19.24 18.05
C GLY A 27 -8.12 17.96 18.86
N THR A 28 -9.02 17.07 18.45
CA THR A 28 -9.20 15.81 19.16
C THR A 28 -7.95 14.96 19.06
N SER A 29 -7.56 14.36 20.18
CA SER A 29 -6.44 13.42 20.21
C SER A 29 -6.91 12.10 20.77
N ILE A 30 -6.43 11.01 20.18
CA ILE A 30 -6.75 9.66 20.61
C ILE A 30 -5.43 8.95 20.88
N GLU A 31 -5.31 8.38 22.08
CA GLU A 31 -4.10 7.66 22.46
C GLU A 31 -4.44 6.21 22.75
N GLY A 32 -3.50 5.34 22.41
CA GLY A 32 -3.68 3.91 22.61
C GLY A 32 -2.53 3.16 21.98
N ASP A 33 -2.75 1.90 21.70
CA ASP A 33 -1.78 1.06 21.02
C ASP A 33 -2.46 0.47 19.81
N PHE A 34 -2.19 1.07 18.64
CA PHE A 34 -2.87 0.68 17.40
C PHE A 34 -1.87 0.11 16.42
N GLN A 35 -2.25 -0.98 15.77
CA GLN A 35 -1.44 -1.56 14.70
C GLN A 35 -1.78 -0.89 13.39
N ALA A 36 -0.73 -0.67 12.58
CA ALA A 36 -0.93 -0.12 11.25
C ALA A 36 -1.58 -1.19 10.35
N GLU A 37 -2.47 -0.74 9.47
CA GLU A 37 -3.04 -1.60 8.46
C GLU A 37 -1.93 -2.12 7.55
N ARG A 38 -2.05 -3.36 7.05
CA ARG A 38 -0.99 -3.94 6.22
C ARG A 38 -0.74 -3.14 4.94
N LEU A 39 -1.73 -2.38 4.46
CA LEU A 39 -1.51 -1.53 3.30
C LEU A 39 -0.44 -0.47 3.54
N LEU A 40 -0.21 -0.10 4.80
CA LEU A 40 0.84 0.86 5.13
C LEU A 40 2.24 0.26 5.01
N ALA A 41 2.35 -1.06 4.84
CA ALA A 41 3.64 -1.69 4.59
C ALA A 41 4.13 -1.42 3.17
N LEU A 42 3.25 -1.00 2.29
CA LEU A 42 3.61 -0.68 0.92
C LEU A 42 4.35 0.65 0.86
N THR A 43 5.28 0.74 -0.09
CA THR A 43 5.94 2.02 -0.35
C THR A 43 4.92 2.99 -0.94
N PRO A 44 5.22 4.31 -0.91
CA PRO A 44 4.32 5.26 -1.55
C PRO A 44 4.07 4.96 -3.02
N GLU A 45 5.09 4.48 -3.74
CA GLU A 45 4.92 4.10 -5.15
C GLU A 45 3.96 2.91 -5.28
N GLN A 46 4.11 1.93 -4.39
CA GLN A 46 3.23 0.77 -4.42
C GLN A 46 1.79 1.16 -4.10
N ARG A 47 1.61 2.06 -3.13
CA ARG A 47 0.26 2.53 -2.82
C ARG A 47 -0.35 3.28 -3.99
N GLY A 48 0.44 4.09 -4.68
CA GLY A 48 -0.04 4.78 -5.87
C GLY A 48 -0.44 3.81 -6.96
N PHE A 49 0.33 2.73 -7.10
CA PHE A 49 0.01 1.68 -8.07
C PHE A 49 -1.33 1.01 -7.73
N VAL A 50 -1.56 0.72 -6.44
CA VAL A 50 -2.81 0.13 -6.01
C VAL A 50 -3.99 1.05 -6.33
N LEU A 51 -3.81 2.35 -6.09
CA LEU A 51 -4.87 3.30 -6.39
C LEU A 51 -5.17 3.35 -7.89
N SER A 52 -4.12 3.26 -8.72
CA SER A 52 -4.31 3.22 -10.16
C SER A 52 -5.06 1.95 -10.57
N PHE A 53 -4.71 0.83 -9.94
CA PHE A 53 -5.38 -0.44 -10.20
C PHE A 53 -6.87 -0.34 -9.90
N LEU A 54 -7.20 0.25 -8.76
CA LEU A 54 -8.60 0.41 -8.38
C LEU A 54 -9.33 1.40 -9.29
N ARG A 55 -8.66 2.50 -9.64
CA ARG A 55 -9.27 3.50 -10.52
C ARG A 55 -9.62 2.90 -11.88
N ASN A 56 -8.77 2.00 -12.36
CA ASN A 56 -8.99 1.34 -13.65
C ASN A 56 -9.76 0.04 -13.50
N ARG A 57 -10.28 -0.24 -12.31
CA ARG A 57 -11.10 -1.42 -12.03
C ARG A 57 -10.41 -2.71 -12.42
N GLY A 58 -9.09 -2.74 -12.23
CA GLY A 58 -8.30 -3.93 -12.54
C GLY A 58 -8.01 -4.12 -14.01
N ASN A 59 -8.34 -3.15 -14.86
CA ASN A 59 -8.08 -3.25 -16.28
C ASN A 59 -6.61 -2.95 -16.55
N ILE A 60 -5.83 -3.99 -16.79
CA ILE A 60 -4.39 -3.84 -16.93
C ILE A 60 -4.02 -3.05 -18.17
N ARG A 61 -4.78 -3.18 -19.24
CA ARG A 61 -4.49 -2.44 -20.45
C ARG A 61 -4.62 -0.93 -20.24
N GLU A 62 -5.62 -0.52 -19.47
CA GLU A 62 -5.76 0.88 -19.15
C GLU A 62 -4.62 1.34 -18.24
N MET A 63 -4.17 0.48 -17.35
CA MET A 63 -3.03 0.81 -16.50
C MET A 63 -1.76 0.99 -17.31
N GLU A 64 -1.56 0.17 -18.36
CA GLU A 64 -0.42 0.36 -19.24
C GLU A 64 -0.40 1.77 -19.81
N LYS A 65 -1.55 2.23 -20.27
CA LYS A 65 -1.65 3.56 -20.84
C LYS A 65 -1.42 4.65 -19.79
N GLU A 66 -2.05 4.49 -18.63
CA GLU A 66 -1.94 5.50 -17.58
C GLU A 66 -0.51 5.60 -17.05
N LEU A 67 0.14 4.46 -16.83
CA LEU A 67 1.46 4.44 -16.21
C LEU A 67 2.61 4.45 -17.22
N GLY A 68 2.30 4.21 -18.49
CA GLY A 68 3.33 4.19 -19.52
C GLY A 68 4.28 3.02 -19.40
N ILE A 69 3.81 1.87 -18.94
CA ILE A 69 4.63 0.68 -18.79
C ILE A 69 3.96 -0.50 -19.48
N SER A 70 4.75 -1.56 -19.71
CA SER A 70 4.26 -2.71 -20.44
C SER A 70 3.42 -3.63 -19.55
N TYR A 71 2.66 -4.51 -20.20
CA TYR A 71 1.83 -5.50 -19.50
C TYR A 71 2.66 -6.36 -18.54
N PRO A 72 3.79 -6.95 -18.97
CA PRO A 72 4.58 -7.75 -18.03
C PRO A 72 5.06 -6.95 -16.83
N THR A 73 5.36 -5.66 -17.03
CA THR A 73 5.79 -4.82 -15.93
C THR A 73 4.65 -4.59 -14.94
N VAL A 74 3.42 -4.38 -15.46
CA VAL A 74 2.26 -4.22 -14.57
C VAL A 74 2.07 -5.49 -13.74
N ARG A 75 2.14 -6.66 -14.40
CA ARG A 75 1.98 -7.94 -13.70
C ARG A 75 3.07 -8.14 -12.65
N ALA A 76 4.31 -7.81 -12.98
CA ALA A 76 5.40 -7.96 -12.03
C ALA A 76 5.21 -7.09 -10.80
N ARG A 77 4.75 -5.85 -11.00
CA ARG A 77 4.51 -4.96 -9.88
C ARG A 77 3.36 -5.43 -9.01
N LEU A 78 2.31 -5.98 -9.63
CA LEU A 78 1.21 -6.55 -8.87
C LEU A 78 1.69 -7.72 -8.01
N ASP A 79 2.53 -8.59 -8.58
CA ASP A 79 3.06 -9.72 -7.83
C ASP A 79 3.90 -9.25 -6.64
N GLN A 80 4.70 -8.21 -6.84
CA GLN A 80 5.50 -7.67 -5.75
C GLN A 80 4.62 -7.11 -4.63
N ILE A 81 3.53 -6.45 -5.00
CA ILE A 81 2.62 -5.90 -4.01
C ILE A 81 1.89 -7.00 -3.26
N LEU A 82 1.46 -8.04 -3.99
CA LEU A 82 0.82 -9.17 -3.34
C LEU A 82 1.76 -9.85 -2.34
N ALA A 83 3.02 -9.99 -2.72
CA ALA A 83 4.01 -10.57 -1.82
C ALA A 83 4.22 -9.69 -0.59
N ALA A 84 4.28 -8.38 -0.78
CA ALA A 84 4.47 -7.46 0.33
C ALA A 84 3.29 -7.50 1.29
N LEU A 85 2.09 -7.75 0.78
CA LEU A 85 0.89 -7.82 1.60
C LEU A 85 0.66 -9.22 2.17
N GLY A 86 1.45 -10.20 1.76
CA GLY A 86 1.23 -11.57 2.19
C GLY A 86 0.04 -12.22 1.52
N LEU A 87 -0.37 -11.70 0.37
CA LEU A 87 -1.53 -12.20 -0.37
C LEU A 87 -1.06 -12.80 -1.68
N GLU A 88 -0.53 -14.00 -1.63
CA GLU A 88 -0.05 -14.64 -2.85
C GLU A 88 -1.20 -14.98 -3.76
N ALA A 89 -0.95 -14.86 -5.06
CA ALA A 89 -1.97 -15.22 -6.04
C ALA A 89 -2.30 -16.71 -5.91
N ASN A 90 -3.59 -17.02 -6.03
CA ASN A 90 -4.03 -18.40 -5.94
C ASN A 90 -3.88 -19.03 -7.33
N PRO A 91 -2.94 -19.96 -7.51
CA PRO A 91 -2.70 -20.51 -8.84
C PRO A 91 -3.90 -21.27 -9.41
N GLY A 92 -4.74 -21.82 -8.55
CA GLY A 92 -5.91 -22.52 -9.03
C GLY A 92 -6.99 -21.62 -9.60
N LYS A 93 -6.94 -20.35 -9.28
CA LYS A 93 -7.93 -19.38 -9.75
C LYS A 93 -7.39 -18.46 -10.82
N GLU A 94 -6.17 -18.60 -11.13
CA GLU A 94 -5.55 -17.73 -12.11
C GLU A 94 -5.98 -18.17 -13.50
N LYS A 95 -6.44 -17.21 -14.28
CA LYS A 95 -6.91 -17.49 -15.62
C LYS A 95 -6.33 -16.53 -16.62
#